data_8774fde0e128970c3fa5b126cd56eed6
#
_entry.id   8774fde0e128970c3fa5b126cd56eed6
#
_cell.length_a   1.000
_cell.length_b   1.000
_cell.length_c   1.000
_cell.angle_alpha   90.00
_cell.angle_beta   90.00
_cell.angle_gamma   90.00
#
_symmetry.space_group_name_H-M   'P 1'
#
loop_
_entity.id
_entity.type
_entity.pdbx_description
1 polymer ?
#
loop_
_entity_poly.entity_id
_entity_poly.type
_entity_poly.pdbx_seq_one_letter_code
_entity_poly.pdbx_strand_id
1 'polypeptide(L)'
;MEKVLVYGASGDQGIPLVNGLIQKGYKIRAASRYPENYKSEIEGDVESVKADLFDVNTLMEASKDIDCIAMNLPFVFDRDIAKQWGENITRAGREMGVKKIVFNTSCYVAPNDNGLAAHDGRREIEKSMAESGMDYAVIRSVVFMDNLSRFWAKPSIVKSDIFAYPCSETLKISWICLEDVAAFMVAALSNKDVKADKITVGGPEILLGSEVAERFSKVLGRKITFQSLEPNTFARQM
;
A
#
# COMPACT_ATOMS: atom_id res chain seq x y z
N MET A 1 19.61 -0.54 16.76
CA MET A 1 18.52 0.13 16.03
C MET A 1 18.18 -0.78 14.88
N GLU A 2 16.92 -1.21 14.77
CA GLU A 2 16.50 -2.15 13.72
C GLU A 2 16.53 -1.48 12.35
N LYS A 3 16.90 -2.25 11.33
CA LYS A 3 17.02 -1.81 9.95
C LYS A 3 15.90 -2.41 9.10
N VAL A 4 15.17 -1.57 8.37
CA VAL A 4 14.01 -1.96 7.55
C VAL A 4 14.30 -1.74 6.07
N LEU A 5 14.15 -2.81 5.28
CA LEU A 5 14.14 -2.73 3.82
C LEU A 5 12.72 -2.35 3.36
N VAL A 6 12.59 -1.26 2.63
CA VAL A 6 11.29 -0.74 2.16
C VAL A 6 11.20 -0.85 0.65
N TYR A 7 10.34 -1.74 0.15
CA TYR A 7 9.96 -1.79 -1.26
C TYR A 7 8.89 -0.75 -1.56
N GLY A 8 9.05 -0.04 -2.69
CA GLY A 8 8.13 1.03 -3.10
C GLY A 8 8.29 2.32 -2.29
N ALA A 9 9.45 2.56 -1.68
CA ALA A 9 9.74 3.68 -0.79
C ALA A 9 9.47 5.08 -1.39
N SER A 10 9.63 5.25 -2.72
CA SER A 10 9.43 6.51 -3.43
C SER A 10 7.99 6.74 -3.94
N GLY A 11 7.11 5.76 -3.75
CA GLY A 11 5.71 5.88 -4.18
C GLY A 11 4.84 6.57 -3.14
N ASP A 12 3.62 6.96 -3.53
CA ASP A 12 2.65 7.64 -2.66
C ASP A 12 2.41 6.93 -1.32
N GLN A 13 2.43 5.61 -1.30
CA GLN A 13 2.26 4.80 -0.10
C GLN A 13 3.59 4.59 0.66
N GLY A 14 4.71 4.67 -0.06
CA GLY A 14 6.04 4.45 0.52
C GLY A 14 6.56 5.67 1.27
N ILE A 15 6.29 6.87 0.78
CA ILE A 15 6.72 8.12 1.40
C ILE A 15 6.23 8.23 2.86
N PRO A 16 4.92 8.14 3.17
CA PRO A 16 4.46 8.20 4.55
C PRO A 16 4.98 7.03 5.39
N LEU A 17 5.21 5.84 4.81
CA LEU A 17 5.80 4.72 5.51
C LEU A 17 7.26 5.02 5.90
N VAL A 18 8.08 5.50 4.98
CA VAL A 18 9.47 5.91 5.27
C VAL A 18 9.50 6.99 6.35
N ASN A 19 8.65 8.02 6.24
CA ASN A 19 8.54 9.09 7.21
C ASN A 19 8.17 8.55 8.61
N GLY A 20 7.18 7.66 8.70
CA GLY A 20 6.77 7.04 9.95
C GLY A 20 7.86 6.17 10.58
N LEU A 21 8.63 5.44 9.77
CA LEU A 21 9.77 4.64 10.24
C LEU A 21 10.91 5.52 10.77
N ILE A 22 11.26 6.62 10.08
CA ILE A 22 12.26 7.59 10.54
C ILE A 22 11.88 8.16 11.92
N GLN A 23 10.60 8.59 12.06
CA GLN A 23 10.09 9.14 13.32
C GLN A 23 10.16 8.14 14.49
N LYS A 24 10.11 6.84 14.20
CA LYS A 24 10.28 5.77 15.19
C LYS A 24 11.74 5.36 15.42
N GLY A 25 12.69 5.98 14.71
CA GLY A 25 14.12 5.75 14.88
C GLY A 25 14.65 4.51 14.16
N TYR A 26 13.96 4.00 13.16
CA TYR A 26 14.48 2.92 12.32
C TYR A 26 15.55 3.44 11.36
N LYS A 27 16.52 2.58 11.02
CA LYS A 27 17.38 2.75 9.86
C LYS A 27 16.68 2.19 8.64
N ILE A 28 16.75 2.88 7.51
CA ILE A 28 15.96 2.51 6.34
C ILE A 28 16.87 2.22 5.15
N ARG A 29 16.56 1.12 4.48
CA ARG A 29 17.09 0.82 3.15
C ARG A 29 15.95 0.88 2.15
N ALA A 30 15.96 1.90 1.28
CA ALA A 30 14.97 2.09 0.23
C ALA A 30 15.32 1.24 -0.99
N ALA A 31 14.49 0.23 -1.28
CA ALA A 31 14.64 -0.63 -2.43
C ALA A 31 14.12 0.05 -3.70
N SER A 32 14.95 0.16 -4.72
CA SER A 32 14.62 0.77 -6.00
C SER A 32 15.33 0.08 -7.15
N ARG A 33 14.71 0.07 -8.34
CA ARG A 33 15.40 -0.33 -9.58
C ARG A 33 16.48 0.69 -9.98
N TYR A 34 16.30 1.95 -9.58
CA TYR A 34 17.15 3.09 -9.87
C TYR A 34 17.48 3.84 -8.57
N PRO A 35 18.35 3.28 -7.71
CA PRO A 35 18.62 3.83 -6.37
C PRO A 35 19.20 5.26 -6.40
N GLU A 36 19.91 5.62 -7.46
CA GLU A 36 20.45 6.96 -7.68
C GLU A 36 19.39 8.05 -7.79
N ASN A 37 18.15 7.68 -8.13
CA ASN A 37 17.03 8.61 -8.25
C ASN A 37 16.22 8.76 -6.95
N TYR A 38 16.50 7.92 -5.93
CA TYR A 38 15.77 7.99 -4.67
C TYR A 38 16.22 9.19 -3.83
N LYS A 39 15.26 9.93 -3.32
CA LYS A 39 15.47 11.01 -2.34
C LYS A 39 14.44 10.87 -1.22
N SER A 40 14.90 10.90 0.03
CA SER A 40 14.01 11.00 1.18
C SER A 40 13.41 12.40 1.26
N GLU A 41 12.15 12.51 1.65
CA GLU A 41 11.49 13.81 1.84
C GLU A 41 11.85 14.47 3.18
N ILE A 42 12.24 13.67 4.16
CA ILE A 42 12.67 14.16 5.48
C ILE A 42 14.07 13.67 5.81
N GLU A 43 14.75 14.39 6.69
CA GLU A 43 16.07 14.00 7.19
C GLU A 43 15.97 12.72 8.02
N GLY A 44 16.88 11.77 7.77
CA GLY A 44 16.91 10.48 8.44
C GLY A 44 18.02 9.57 7.94
N ASP A 45 18.22 8.46 8.64
CA ASP A 45 19.20 7.42 8.27
C ASP A 45 18.58 6.52 7.16
N VAL A 46 18.63 7.00 5.92
CA VAL A 46 18.08 6.33 4.74
C VAL A 46 19.16 6.12 3.69
N GLU A 47 19.45 4.87 3.38
CA GLU A 47 20.26 4.49 2.22
C GLU A 47 19.36 3.94 1.10
N SER A 48 19.78 4.06 -0.15
CA SER A 48 19.09 3.45 -1.29
C SER A 48 19.90 2.28 -1.84
N VAL A 49 19.20 1.24 -2.33
CA VAL A 49 19.83 0.04 -2.86
C VAL A 49 19.10 -0.43 -4.12
N LYS A 50 19.87 -1.02 -5.05
CA LYS A 50 19.28 -1.67 -6.22
C LYS A 50 18.53 -2.92 -5.80
N ALA A 51 17.26 -3.02 -6.23
CA ALA A 51 16.39 -4.16 -6.03
C ALA A 51 15.44 -4.32 -7.22
N ASP A 52 15.60 -5.39 -7.97
CA ASP A 52 14.70 -5.77 -9.06
C ASP A 52 13.89 -7.00 -8.64
N LEU A 53 12.57 -6.90 -8.68
CA LEU A 53 11.67 -7.99 -8.25
C LEU A 53 11.81 -9.27 -9.07
N PHE A 54 12.41 -9.18 -10.27
CA PHE A 54 12.71 -10.33 -11.12
C PHE A 54 14.11 -10.93 -10.90
N ASP A 55 15.01 -10.23 -10.21
CA ASP A 55 16.38 -10.67 -9.96
C ASP A 55 16.62 -10.91 -8.47
N VAL A 56 16.50 -12.18 -8.07
CA VAL A 56 16.68 -12.60 -6.67
C VAL A 56 18.05 -12.23 -6.10
N ASN A 57 19.10 -12.14 -6.91
CA ASN A 57 20.43 -11.78 -6.42
C ASN A 57 20.45 -10.32 -5.94
N THR A 58 19.79 -9.41 -6.66
CA THR A 58 19.68 -8.01 -6.22
C THR A 58 18.83 -7.89 -4.95
N LEU A 59 17.82 -8.74 -4.79
CA LEU A 59 16.99 -8.77 -3.58
C LEU A 59 17.76 -9.34 -2.38
N MET A 60 18.62 -10.35 -2.59
CA MET A 60 19.50 -10.87 -1.54
C MET A 60 20.50 -9.80 -1.08
N GLU A 61 21.16 -9.11 -2.00
CA GLU A 61 22.07 -8.00 -1.66
C GLU A 61 21.33 -6.89 -0.91
N ALA A 62 20.10 -6.53 -1.34
CA ALA A 62 19.28 -5.56 -0.66
C ALA A 62 18.88 -6.01 0.75
N SER A 63 18.75 -7.30 0.99
CA SER A 63 18.29 -7.88 2.27
C SER A 63 19.43 -8.17 3.26
N LYS A 64 20.70 -7.94 2.91
CA LYS A 64 21.83 -8.11 3.84
C LYS A 64 21.73 -7.19 5.04
N ASP A 65 21.90 -7.72 6.25
CA ASP A 65 21.87 -6.99 7.52
C ASP A 65 20.54 -6.23 7.74
N ILE A 66 19.43 -6.78 7.22
CA ILE A 66 18.07 -6.26 7.39
C ILE A 66 17.34 -7.08 8.46
N ASP A 67 16.71 -6.40 9.42
CA ASP A 67 15.87 -7.03 10.43
C ASP A 67 14.46 -7.30 9.93
N CYS A 68 13.86 -6.35 9.21
CA CYS A 68 12.49 -6.41 8.74
C CYS A 68 12.33 -5.91 7.30
N ILE A 69 11.33 -6.43 6.60
CA ILE A 69 10.92 -5.96 5.27
C ILE A 69 9.54 -5.31 5.33
N ALA A 70 9.36 -4.17 4.69
CA ALA A 70 8.08 -3.53 4.46
C ALA A 70 7.81 -3.38 2.96
N MET A 71 6.61 -3.78 2.50
CA MET A 71 6.31 -3.84 1.07
C MET A 71 5.08 -3.02 0.69
N ASN A 72 5.28 -2.07 -0.22
CA ASN A 72 4.26 -1.45 -1.05
C ASN A 72 4.60 -1.78 -2.52
N LEU A 73 4.03 -2.85 -3.05
CA LEU A 73 4.35 -3.32 -4.39
C LEU A 73 3.42 -2.72 -5.44
N PRO A 74 3.90 -2.45 -6.65
CA PRO A 74 3.04 -1.99 -7.74
C PRO A 74 1.93 -3.00 -8.04
N PHE A 75 0.83 -2.53 -8.63
CA PHE A 75 -0.16 -3.45 -9.19
C PHE A 75 0.41 -4.13 -10.43
N VAL A 76 0.18 -5.43 -10.53
CA VAL A 76 0.46 -6.23 -11.70
C VAL A 76 -0.80 -7.05 -12.02
N PHE A 77 -1.17 -7.06 -13.31
CA PHE A 77 -2.36 -7.74 -13.82
C PHE A 77 -2.01 -9.13 -14.38
N ASP A 78 -0.94 -9.70 -13.89
CA ASP A 78 -0.47 -11.05 -14.18
C ASP A 78 -0.20 -11.76 -12.86
N ARG A 79 -0.94 -12.85 -12.63
CA ARG A 79 -0.87 -13.62 -11.39
C ARG A 79 0.48 -14.31 -11.21
N ASP A 80 1.06 -14.82 -12.30
CA ASP A 80 2.33 -15.53 -12.24
C ASP A 80 3.49 -14.58 -11.93
N ILE A 81 3.45 -13.37 -12.47
CA ILE A 81 4.40 -12.31 -12.13
C ILE A 81 4.28 -11.95 -10.64
N ALA A 82 3.06 -11.77 -10.12
CA ALA A 82 2.86 -11.46 -8.71
C ALA A 82 3.39 -12.57 -7.80
N LYS A 83 3.14 -13.84 -8.18
CA LYS A 83 3.67 -15.02 -7.49
C LYS A 83 5.19 -15.00 -7.49
N GLN A 84 5.81 -14.81 -8.65
CA GLN A 84 7.28 -14.74 -8.78
C GLN A 84 7.88 -13.65 -7.88
N TRP A 85 7.29 -12.47 -7.84
CA TRP A 85 7.73 -11.38 -6.95
C TRP A 85 7.66 -11.79 -5.47
N GLY A 86 6.54 -12.39 -5.05
CA GLY A 86 6.37 -12.88 -3.69
C GLY A 86 7.42 -13.93 -3.31
N GLU A 87 7.63 -14.93 -4.18
CA GLU A 87 8.62 -15.98 -4.00
C GLU A 87 10.06 -15.44 -3.95
N ASN A 88 10.42 -14.52 -4.85
CA ASN A 88 11.75 -13.93 -4.89
C ASN A 88 12.04 -13.11 -3.62
N ILE A 89 11.11 -12.24 -3.20
CA ILE A 89 11.29 -11.40 -1.99
C ILE A 89 11.40 -12.27 -0.74
N THR A 90 10.49 -13.23 -0.58
CA THR A 90 10.46 -14.08 0.61
C THR A 90 11.66 -15.02 0.67
N ARG A 91 12.10 -15.54 -0.47
CA ARG A 91 13.36 -16.32 -0.57
C ARG A 91 14.56 -15.47 -0.15
N ALA A 92 14.72 -14.28 -0.72
CA ALA A 92 15.84 -13.40 -0.40
C ALA A 92 15.84 -13.02 1.09
N GLY A 93 14.68 -12.63 1.64
CA GLY A 93 14.55 -12.30 3.05
C GLY A 93 14.92 -13.46 3.97
N ARG A 94 14.40 -14.66 3.71
CA ARG A 94 14.70 -15.86 4.50
C ARG A 94 16.18 -16.23 4.43
N GLU A 95 16.79 -16.25 3.24
CA GLU A 95 18.20 -16.61 3.08
C GLU A 95 19.15 -15.61 3.75
N MET A 96 18.73 -14.34 3.87
CA MET A 96 19.48 -13.28 4.55
C MET A 96 19.13 -13.11 6.04
N GLY A 97 18.24 -13.97 6.60
CA GLY A 97 17.93 -13.97 8.02
C GLY A 97 16.97 -12.85 8.46
N VAL A 98 16.19 -12.30 7.54
CA VAL A 98 15.13 -11.34 7.89
C VAL A 98 14.12 -12.00 8.81
N LYS A 99 13.74 -11.30 9.89
CA LYS A 99 12.86 -11.84 10.93
C LYS A 99 11.39 -11.67 10.61
N LYS A 100 11.03 -10.54 9.99
CA LYS A 100 9.63 -10.16 9.77
C LYS A 100 9.41 -9.44 8.45
N ILE A 101 8.25 -9.69 7.84
CA ILE A 101 7.82 -9.06 6.61
C ILE A 101 6.40 -8.47 6.77
N VAL A 102 6.20 -7.21 6.39
CA VAL A 102 4.90 -6.55 6.42
C VAL A 102 4.53 -6.12 5.00
N PHE A 103 3.36 -6.52 4.54
CA PHE A 103 2.85 -6.23 3.20
C PHE A 103 1.56 -5.43 3.26
N ASN A 104 1.52 -4.29 2.58
CA ASN A 104 0.28 -3.58 2.29
C ASN A 104 -0.25 -4.03 0.92
N THR A 105 -1.45 -4.60 0.91
CA THR A 105 -2.07 -5.08 -0.32
C THR A 105 -2.53 -3.95 -1.23
N SER A 106 -2.66 -2.73 -0.71
CA SER A 106 -3.16 -1.53 -1.41
C SER A 106 -4.61 -1.65 -1.91
N CYS A 107 -5.29 -2.72 -1.58
CA CYS A 107 -6.69 -2.96 -1.92
C CYS A 107 -7.28 -4.07 -1.03
N TYR A 108 -8.59 -4.19 -1.07
CA TYR A 108 -9.28 -5.36 -0.53
C TYR A 108 -8.85 -6.62 -1.29
N VAL A 109 -8.60 -7.70 -0.56
CA VAL A 109 -8.30 -9.02 -1.12
C VAL A 109 -9.42 -9.98 -0.73
N ALA A 110 -10.16 -10.46 -1.71
CA ALA A 110 -11.24 -11.44 -1.49
C ALA A 110 -10.70 -12.76 -0.91
N PRO A 111 -11.50 -13.49 -0.10
CA PRO A 111 -11.05 -14.76 0.49
C PRO A 111 -10.68 -15.82 -0.54
N ASN A 112 -11.39 -15.83 -1.69
CA ASN A 112 -11.20 -16.77 -2.78
C ASN A 112 -10.88 -16.03 -4.09
N ASP A 113 -10.37 -16.76 -5.08
CA ASP A 113 -10.17 -16.25 -6.43
C ASP A 113 -11.49 -15.73 -7.00
N ASN A 114 -11.43 -14.55 -7.58
CA ASN A 114 -12.60 -13.88 -8.15
C ASN A 114 -12.40 -13.46 -9.62
N GLY A 115 -11.28 -13.86 -10.23
CA GLY A 115 -10.93 -13.55 -11.62
C GLY A 115 -10.39 -12.13 -11.83
N LEU A 116 -10.21 -11.36 -10.75
CA LEU A 116 -9.55 -10.05 -10.82
C LEU A 116 -8.04 -10.25 -10.63
N ALA A 117 -7.29 -10.31 -11.71
CA ALA A 117 -5.88 -10.69 -11.72
C ALA A 117 -5.03 -9.90 -10.70
N ALA A 118 -5.28 -8.60 -10.53
CA ALA A 118 -4.58 -7.79 -9.56
C ALA A 118 -4.84 -8.23 -8.11
N HIS A 119 -6.09 -8.58 -7.76
CA HIS A 119 -6.47 -9.08 -6.43
C HIS A 119 -5.95 -10.48 -6.19
N ASP A 120 -6.09 -11.36 -7.20
CA ASP A 120 -5.61 -12.74 -7.12
C ASP A 120 -4.09 -12.78 -7.01
N GLY A 121 -3.38 -11.87 -7.71
CA GLY A 121 -1.93 -11.70 -7.57
C GLY A 121 -1.50 -11.27 -6.16
N ARG A 122 -2.27 -10.38 -5.47
CA ARG A 122 -1.98 -10.05 -4.06
C ARG A 122 -2.06 -11.27 -3.15
N ARG A 123 -3.00 -12.17 -3.43
CA ARG A 123 -3.14 -13.42 -2.69
C ARG A 123 -1.96 -14.36 -2.88
N GLU A 124 -1.36 -14.42 -4.08
CA GLU A 124 -0.13 -15.20 -4.30
C GLU A 124 1.04 -14.65 -3.47
N ILE A 125 1.18 -13.33 -3.37
CA ILE A 125 2.19 -12.70 -2.50
C ILE A 125 1.94 -13.07 -1.03
N GLU A 126 0.69 -12.96 -0.54
CA GLU A 126 0.32 -13.38 0.82
C GLU A 126 0.66 -14.85 1.09
N LYS A 127 0.43 -15.72 0.10
CA LYS A 127 0.76 -17.15 0.19
C LYS A 127 2.26 -17.37 0.32
N SER A 128 3.07 -16.71 -0.53
CA SER A 128 4.53 -16.78 -0.44
C SER A 128 5.05 -16.32 0.93
N MET A 129 4.43 -15.28 1.53
CA MET A 129 4.77 -14.85 2.89
C MET A 129 4.45 -15.91 3.94
N ALA A 130 3.27 -16.52 3.87
CA ALA A 130 2.85 -17.56 4.81
C ALA A 130 3.72 -18.82 4.74
N GLU A 131 4.24 -19.13 3.56
CA GLU A 131 5.12 -20.28 3.31
C GLU A 131 6.62 -19.99 3.60
N SER A 132 6.97 -18.73 3.86
CA SER A 132 8.37 -18.29 4.03
C SER A 132 9.04 -18.77 5.31
N GLY A 133 8.25 -19.02 6.37
CA GLY A 133 8.73 -19.31 7.72
C GLY A 133 9.16 -18.07 8.52
N MET A 134 9.08 -16.86 7.95
CA MET A 134 9.28 -15.60 8.66
C MET A 134 8.00 -15.18 9.37
N ASP A 135 8.11 -14.41 10.46
CA ASP A 135 6.94 -13.69 10.99
C ASP A 135 6.40 -12.73 9.92
N TYR A 136 5.09 -12.60 9.79
CA TYR A 136 4.52 -11.71 8.79
C TYR A 136 3.25 -11.01 9.26
N ALA A 137 2.96 -9.86 8.63
CA ALA A 137 1.66 -9.23 8.67
C ALA A 137 1.24 -8.76 7.27
N VAL A 138 -0.04 -8.92 6.96
CA VAL A 138 -0.66 -8.38 5.76
C VAL A 138 -1.65 -7.29 6.17
N ILE A 139 -1.38 -6.06 5.75
CA ILE A 139 -2.28 -4.92 5.93
C ILE A 139 -3.19 -4.85 4.70
N ARG A 140 -4.45 -5.20 4.89
CA ARG A 140 -5.49 -5.15 3.86
C ARG A 140 -6.25 -3.84 4.00
N SER A 141 -5.79 -2.81 3.28
CA SER A 141 -6.41 -1.50 3.29
C SER A 141 -7.71 -1.48 2.50
N VAL A 142 -8.61 -0.62 2.95
CA VAL A 142 -9.82 -0.25 2.20
C VAL A 142 -9.51 0.85 1.18
N VAL A 143 -10.51 1.58 0.71
CA VAL A 143 -10.33 2.64 -0.30
C VAL A 143 -9.54 3.81 0.29
N PHE A 144 -8.50 4.25 -0.44
CA PHE A 144 -7.71 5.40 -0.04
C PHE A 144 -8.45 6.72 -0.28
N MET A 145 -8.55 7.57 0.76
CA MET A 145 -9.12 8.91 0.59
C MET A 145 -8.24 9.82 -0.27
N ASP A 146 -6.95 9.53 -0.37
CA ASP A 146 -5.99 10.21 -1.25
C ASP A 146 -6.40 10.13 -2.73
N ASN A 147 -7.17 9.11 -3.12
CA ASN A 147 -7.77 9.02 -4.44
C ASN A 147 -8.66 10.22 -4.78
N LEU A 148 -9.25 10.87 -3.78
CA LEU A 148 -10.14 12.03 -3.97
C LEU A 148 -9.37 13.28 -4.41
N SER A 149 -8.06 13.33 -4.19
CA SER A 149 -7.17 14.41 -4.63
C SER A 149 -6.56 14.18 -6.03
N ARG A 150 -6.78 13.00 -6.62
CA ARG A 150 -6.19 12.61 -7.91
C ARG A 150 -6.90 13.24 -9.11
N PHE A 151 -6.23 13.20 -10.26
CA PHE A 151 -6.71 13.80 -11.50
C PHE A 151 -8.05 13.25 -11.98
N TRP A 152 -8.43 12.05 -11.60
CA TRP A 152 -9.72 11.44 -11.96
C TRP A 152 -10.89 11.85 -11.05
N ALA A 153 -10.65 12.33 -9.83
CA ALA A 153 -11.70 12.72 -8.89
C ALA A 153 -11.72 14.24 -8.62
N LYS A 154 -10.57 14.84 -8.36
CA LYS A 154 -10.45 16.25 -7.97
C LYS A 154 -11.08 17.24 -8.94
N PRO A 155 -10.92 17.14 -10.29
CA PRO A 155 -11.48 18.12 -11.20
C PRO A 155 -13.00 18.23 -11.16
N SER A 156 -13.72 17.12 -11.05
CA SER A 156 -15.19 17.12 -10.95
C SER A 156 -15.67 17.79 -9.65
N ILE A 157 -14.98 17.56 -8.54
CA ILE A 157 -15.29 18.18 -7.24
C ILE A 157 -15.03 19.69 -7.30
N VAL A 158 -13.88 20.10 -7.82
CA VAL A 158 -13.44 21.50 -7.74
C VAL A 158 -14.07 22.38 -8.81
N LYS A 159 -14.29 21.85 -10.02
CA LYS A 159 -14.75 22.65 -11.18
C LYS A 159 -16.23 22.47 -11.52
N SER A 160 -16.83 21.32 -11.16
CA SER A 160 -18.19 20.96 -11.57
C SER A 160 -19.14 20.76 -10.40
N ASP A 161 -18.68 20.92 -9.16
CA ASP A 161 -19.48 20.73 -7.95
C ASP A 161 -20.05 19.30 -7.80
N ILE A 162 -19.35 18.31 -8.40
CA ILE A 162 -19.77 16.91 -8.41
C ILE A 162 -18.67 16.03 -7.82
N PHE A 163 -19.00 15.24 -6.79
CA PHE A 163 -18.22 14.10 -6.37
C PHE A 163 -18.68 12.87 -7.16
N ALA A 164 -17.99 12.58 -8.26
CA ALA A 164 -18.27 11.42 -9.12
C ALA A 164 -17.36 10.25 -8.73
N TYR A 165 -17.95 9.08 -8.38
CA TYR A 165 -17.19 7.90 -7.97
C TYR A 165 -17.87 6.59 -8.39
N PRO A 166 -17.11 5.51 -8.72
CA PRO A 166 -17.67 4.24 -9.19
C PRO A 166 -18.19 3.37 -8.05
N CYS A 167 -19.17 3.86 -7.33
CA CYS A 167 -19.87 3.09 -6.31
C CYS A 167 -21.37 3.42 -6.33
N SER A 168 -22.20 2.45 -5.91
CA SER A 168 -23.64 2.70 -5.83
C SER A 168 -23.98 3.75 -4.77
N GLU A 169 -25.14 4.40 -4.91
CA GLU A 169 -25.63 5.41 -3.96
C GLU A 169 -25.84 4.85 -2.54
N THR A 170 -26.07 3.55 -2.43
CA THR A 170 -26.34 2.86 -1.16
C THR A 170 -25.11 2.18 -0.56
N LEU A 171 -23.97 2.16 -1.28
CA LEU A 171 -22.75 1.54 -0.79
C LEU A 171 -22.07 2.45 0.22
N LYS A 172 -21.90 1.94 1.43
CA LYS A 172 -21.10 2.58 2.47
C LYS A 172 -19.63 2.15 2.34
N ILE A 173 -18.74 3.12 2.31
CA ILE A 173 -17.30 2.90 2.15
C ILE A 173 -16.56 3.51 3.33
N SER A 174 -15.64 2.74 3.91
CA SER A 174 -14.63 3.30 4.82
C SER A 174 -13.47 3.85 3.99
N TRP A 175 -13.03 5.06 4.32
CA TRP A 175 -11.94 5.76 3.64
C TRP A 175 -10.77 5.90 4.59
N ILE A 176 -9.58 5.50 4.16
CA ILE A 176 -8.34 5.58 4.96
C ILE A 176 -7.32 6.45 4.24
N CYS A 177 -6.56 7.29 4.96
CA CYS A 177 -5.44 8.03 4.38
C CYS A 177 -4.18 7.16 4.34
N LEU A 178 -3.23 7.52 3.48
CA LEU A 178 -2.00 6.77 3.32
C LEU A 178 -1.10 6.85 4.56
N GLU A 179 -1.17 7.94 5.32
CA GLU A 179 -0.47 8.11 6.60
C GLU A 179 -0.95 7.10 7.65
N ASP A 180 -2.27 6.87 7.73
CA ASP A 180 -2.82 5.87 8.67
C ASP A 180 -2.43 4.45 8.25
N VAL A 181 -2.45 4.13 6.95
CA VAL A 181 -1.95 2.84 6.45
C VAL A 181 -0.49 2.65 6.83
N ALA A 182 0.34 3.67 6.64
CA ALA A 182 1.74 3.66 7.04
C ALA A 182 1.90 3.44 8.56
N ALA A 183 1.08 4.10 9.38
CA ALA A 183 1.09 3.92 10.82
C ALA A 183 0.74 2.48 11.23
N PHE A 184 -0.24 1.84 10.59
CA PHE A 184 -0.55 0.42 10.80
C PHE A 184 0.61 -0.48 10.39
N MET A 185 1.29 -0.21 9.26
CA MET A 185 2.47 -0.97 8.84
C MET A 185 3.61 -0.84 9.85
N VAL A 186 3.90 0.37 10.34
CA VAL A 186 4.93 0.63 11.36
C VAL A 186 4.57 -0.08 12.67
N ALA A 187 3.31 -0.02 13.09
CA ALA A 187 2.84 -0.73 14.28
C ALA A 187 2.99 -2.25 14.14
N ALA A 188 2.65 -2.81 12.97
CA ALA A 188 2.81 -4.23 12.70
C ALA A 188 4.28 -4.67 12.69
N LEU A 189 5.21 -3.83 12.22
CA LEU A 189 6.65 -4.10 12.27
C LEU A 189 7.17 -4.14 13.71
N SER A 190 6.76 -3.17 14.54
CA SER A 190 7.26 -3.02 15.92
C SER A 190 6.62 -3.99 16.92
N ASN A 191 5.41 -4.49 16.65
CA ASN A 191 4.70 -5.39 17.56
C ASN A 191 5.15 -6.84 17.37
N LYS A 192 5.83 -7.40 18.39
CA LYS A 192 6.35 -8.78 18.39
C LYS A 192 5.27 -9.86 18.46
N ASP A 193 4.06 -9.51 18.87
CA ASP A 193 2.94 -10.44 18.96
C ASP A 193 2.24 -10.64 17.60
N VAL A 194 2.45 -9.74 16.65
CA VAL A 194 1.96 -9.86 15.27
C VAL A 194 2.89 -10.78 14.48
N LYS A 195 2.47 -12.02 14.20
CA LYS A 195 3.34 -13.08 13.62
C LYS A 195 2.84 -13.74 12.35
N ALA A 196 1.54 -13.84 12.16
CA ALA A 196 0.94 -14.50 10.99
C ALA A 196 -0.46 -13.90 10.73
N ASP A 197 -0.55 -12.57 10.72
CA ASP A 197 -1.80 -11.86 10.78
C ASP A 197 -2.18 -11.21 9.45
N LYS A 198 -3.49 -11.26 9.15
CA LYS A 198 -4.11 -10.50 8.06
C LYS A 198 -5.07 -9.49 8.67
N ILE A 199 -4.68 -8.22 8.63
CA ILE A 199 -5.35 -7.14 9.34
C ILE A 199 -6.04 -6.22 8.32
N THR A 200 -7.37 -6.18 8.35
CA THR A 200 -8.13 -5.22 7.55
C THR A 200 -8.14 -3.88 8.27
N VAL A 201 -7.73 -2.82 7.58
CA VAL A 201 -7.66 -1.46 8.13
C VAL A 201 -8.53 -0.52 7.33
N GLY A 202 -9.24 0.36 8.02
CA GLY A 202 -10.12 1.37 7.45
C GLY A 202 -10.03 2.67 8.24
N GLY A 203 -10.63 3.72 7.70
CA GLY A 203 -10.76 4.99 8.42
C GLY A 203 -11.80 4.93 9.54
N PRO A 204 -11.94 6.02 10.30
CA PRO A 204 -12.78 6.06 11.49
C PRO A 204 -14.29 6.03 11.20
N GLU A 205 -14.69 6.28 9.95
CA GLU A 205 -16.09 6.38 9.54
C GLU A 205 -16.38 5.53 8.30
N ILE A 206 -17.62 5.06 8.21
CA ILE A 206 -18.14 4.36 7.03
C ILE A 206 -19.22 5.26 6.42
N LEU A 207 -18.98 5.79 5.22
CA LEU A 207 -19.76 6.87 4.62
C LEU A 207 -20.40 6.44 3.29
N LEU A 208 -21.59 6.96 3.02
CA LEU A 208 -22.19 6.99 1.69
C LEU A 208 -21.47 8.02 0.81
N GLY A 209 -21.56 7.89 -0.50
CA GLY A 209 -21.03 8.91 -1.43
C GLY A 209 -21.64 10.29 -1.20
N SER A 210 -22.94 10.37 -0.86
CA SER A 210 -23.63 11.62 -0.50
C SER A 210 -23.03 12.25 0.76
N GLU A 211 -22.70 11.47 1.78
CA GLU A 211 -22.09 11.97 3.02
C GLU A 211 -20.66 12.50 2.79
N VAL A 212 -19.90 11.87 1.88
CA VAL A 212 -18.60 12.41 1.44
C VAL A 212 -18.79 13.74 0.71
N ALA A 213 -19.79 13.87 -0.18
CA ALA A 213 -20.12 15.11 -0.87
C ALA A 213 -20.52 16.23 0.10
N GLU A 214 -21.25 15.92 1.17
CA GLU A 214 -21.60 16.88 2.22
C GLU A 214 -20.34 17.42 2.93
N ARG A 215 -19.35 16.57 3.19
CA ARG A 215 -18.08 17.00 3.78
C ARG A 215 -17.31 17.94 2.85
N PHE A 216 -17.26 17.62 1.56
CA PHE A 216 -16.72 18.57 0.58
C PHE A 216 -17.49 19.88 0.54
N SER A 217 -18.82 19.82 0.62
CA SER A 217 -19.65 21.04 0.64
C SER A 217 -19.32 21.95 1.82
N LYS A 218 -19.14 21.39 3.01
CA LYS A 218 -18.75 22.15 4.21
C LYS A 218 -17.39 22.82 4.06
N VAL A 219 -16.40 22.10 3.53
CA VAL A 219 -15.03 22.62 3.39
C VAL A 219 -14.92 23.66 2.28
N LEU A 220 -15.63 23.45 1.16
CA LEU A 220 -15.55 24.33 -0.01
C LEU A 220 -16.54 25.50 0.06
N GLY A 221 -17.44 25.53 1.05
CA GLY A 221 -18.43 26.60 1.23
C GLY A 221 -19.49 26.68 0.12
N ARG A 222 -19.72 25.56 -0.61
CA ARG A 222 -20.68 25.47 -1.71
C ARG A 222 -21.21 24.06 -1.84
N LYS A 223 -22.38 23.88 -2.45
CA LYS A 223 -23.03 22.58 -2.55
C LYS A 223 -22.29 21.67 -3.54
N ILE A 224 -21.79 20.55 -3.04
CA ILE A 224 -21.25 19.43 -3.84
C ILE A 224 -22.28 18.30 -3.83
N THR A 225 -22.54 17.68 -4.97
CA THR A 225 -23.48 16.57 -5.09
C THR A 225 -22.72 15.28 -5.45
N PHE A 226 -23.16 14.15 -4.89
CA PHE A 226 -22.63 12.84 -5.28
C PHE A 226 -23.26 12.36 -6.59
N GLN A 227 -22.45 11.78 -7.45
CA GLN A 227 -22.86 11.08 -8.66
C GLN A 227 -22.25 9.69 -8.70
N SER A 228 -23.11 8.67 -8.66
CA SER A 228 -22.69 7.29 -8.90
C SER A 228 -22.27 7.13 -10.36
N LEU A 229 -21.10 6.57 -10.62
CA LEU A 229 -20.60 6.27 -11.95
C LEU A 229 -20.63 4.76 -12.20
N GLU A 230 -21.02 4.39 -13.42
CA GLU A 230 -20.78 3.03 -13.90
C GLU A 230 -19.28 2.74 -13.98
N PRO A 231 -18.80 1.56 -13.49
CA PRO A 231 -17.38 1.24 -13.46
C PRO A 231 -16.67 1.40 -14.81
N ASN A 232 -17.32 1.00 -15.91
CA ASN A 232 -16.76 1.15 -17.26
C ASN A 232 -16.62 2.62 -17.69
N THR A 233 -17.52 3.50 -17.24
CA THR A 233 -17.43 4.94 -17.50
C THR A 233 -16.25 5.53 -16.75
N PHE A 234 -16.08 5.14 -15.48
CA PHE A 234 -14.95 5.59 -14.67
C PHE A 234 -13.61 5.11 -15.24
N ALA A 235 -13.50 3.84 -15.64
CA ALA A 235 -12.29 3.28 -16.21
C ALA A 235 -11.79 4.01 -17.48
N ARG A 236 -12.71 4.62 -18.25
CA ARG A 236 -12.34 5.43 -19.44
C ARG A 236 -11.79 6.81 -19.09
N GLN A 237 -11.94 7.26 -17.84
CA GLN A 237 -11.44 8.56 -17.37
C GLN A 237 -10.04 8.44 -16.73
N MET A 238 -9.60 7.21 -16.43
CA MET A 238 -8.28 6.88 -15.87
C MET A 238 -7.26 6.61 -16.97
#